data_f864bda54f2de398d853b32130d65fbc
#
_entry.id   f864bda54f2de398d853b32130d65fbc
#
_cell.length_a   1.000
_cell.length_b   1.000
_cell.length_c   1.000
_cell.angle_alpha   90.00
_cell.angle_beta   90.00
_cell.angle_gamma   90.00
#
_symmetry.space_group_name_H-M   'P 1'
#
loop_
_entity.id
_entity.type
_entity.pdbx_description
1 polymer ?
#
loop_
_entity_poly.entity_id
_entity_poly.type
_entity_poly.pdbx_seq_one_letter_code
_entity_poly.pdbx_strand_id
1 'polypeptide(L)'
;GKIRRTEPVKITEKSTSAFPPCIAQIHEDSLAGKNVSHEARFALAAFLLKIGMDIKEVMGVFRTAPDFVQTLAEYQVRHISSKSAGEGYTPPGCRKMQGNSLCPVYLGEFFDPLCEYVLHPLAFYETRAWELSKGVLDHGWYLKKKRKRQSFK
;
A
#
# COMPACT_ATOMS: atom_id res chain seq x y z
N GLY A 1 19.12 0.44 5.85
CA GLY A 1 19.58 -0.51 4.88
C GLY A 1 18.44 -1.12 4.11
N LYS A 2 18.79 -1.72 3.03
CA LYS A 2 17.81 -2.38 2.20
C LYS A 2 17.44 -3.73 2.78
N ILE A 3 16.18 -3.96 2.96
CA ILE A 3 15.70 -5.25 3.38
C ILE A 3 15.51 -6.10 2.14
N ARG A 4 16.26 -7.17 2.06
CA ARG A 4 16.07 -8.13 0.98
C ARG A 4 15.16 -9.22 1.49
N ARG A 5 14.06 -9.37 0.82
CA ARG A 5 13.10 -10.40 1.18
C ARG A 5 13.22 -11.53 0.19
N THR A 6 13.74 -12.65 0.65
CA THR A 6 13.87 -13.84 -0.16
C THR A 6 12.63 -14.71 -0.06
N GLU A 7 11.80 -14.46 0.96
CA GLU A 7 10.59 -15.22 1.19
C GLU A 7 9.41 -14.29 1.39
N PRO A 8 8.19 -14.74 1.02
CA PRO A 8 6.99 -13.94 1.27
C PRO A 8 6.83 -13.65 2.75
N VAL A 9 6.46 -12.41 3.05
CA VAL A 9 6.18 -11.99 4.41
C VAL A 9 4.69 -12.11 4.66
N LYS A 10 4.32 -12.83 5.70
CA LYS A 10 2.91 -12.93 6.08
C LYS A 10 2.45 -11.60 6.65
N ILE A 11 1.27 -11.17 6.21
CA ILE A 11 0.69 -9.96 6.74
C ILE A 11 0.20 -10.23 8.14
N THR A 12 0.79 -9.55 9.11
CA THR A 12 0.39 -9.62 10.50
C THR A 12 -0.35 -8.34 10.86
N GLU A 13 -0.95 -8.32 12.04
CA GLU A 13 -1.59 -7.12 12.56
C GLU A 13 -0.61 -5.94 12.55
N LYS A 14 0.65 -6.21 12.92
CA LYS A 14 1.68 -5.17 12.94
C LYS A 14 1.96 -4.63 11.54
N SER A 15 1.97 -5.49 10.53
CA SER A 15 2.17 -5.08 9.15
C SER A 15 1.03 -4.22 8.64
N THR A 16 -0.22 -4.60 8.95
CA THR A 16 -1.37 -3.79 8.53
C THR A 16 -1.38 -2.43 9.22
N SER A 17 -0.84 -2.35 10.42
CA SER A 17 -0.70 -1.07 11.12
C SER A 17 0.25 -0.11 10.40
N ALA A 18 1.11 -0.63 9.53
CA ALA A 18 2.03 0.18 8.74
C ALA A 18 1.47 0.57 7.39
N PHE A 19 0.28 0.11 7.03
CA PHE A 19 -0.31 0.44 5.73
C PHE A 19 -0.59 1.94 5.63
N PRO A 20 -0.27 2.58 4.49
CA PRO A 20 -0.70 3.96 4.29
C PRO A 20 -2.22 4.06 4.25
N PRO A 21 -2.78 5.23 4.58
CA PRO A 21 -4.25 5.37 4.62
C PRO A 21 -4.96 4.95 3.33
N CYS A 22 -4.36 5.24 2.17
CA CYS A 22 -4.96 4.86 0.90
C CYS A 22 -5.07 3.35 0.75
N ILE A 23 -4.02 2.63 1.09
CA ILE A 23 -4.00 1.16 0.99
C ILE A 23 -4.88 0.54 2.08
N ALA A 24 -4.82 1.09 3.29
CA ALA A 24 -5.65 0.59 4.40
C ALA A 24 -7.14 0.67 4.05
N GLN A 25 -7.57 1.75 3.44
CA GLN A 25 -8.97 1.92 3.06
C GLN A 25 -9.40 0.90 2.00
N ILE A 26 -8.57 0.70 0.97
CA ILE A 26 -8.89 -0.27 -0.08
C ILE A 26 -8.92 -1.68 0.50
N HIS A 27 -7.95 -1.98 1.36
CA HIS A 27 -7.84 -3.30 2.01
C HIS A 27 -9.09 -3.59 2.83
N GLU A 28 -9.49 -2.64 3.67
CA GLU A 28 -10.68 -2.78 4.50
C GLU A 28 -11.94 -2.96 3.65
N ASP A 29 -12.10 -2.13 2.61
CA ASP A 29 -13.25 -2.22 1.72
C ASP A 29 -13.29 -3.56 0.99
N SER A 30 -12.14 -4.05 0.55
CA SER A 30 -12.06 -5.34 -0.14
C SER A 30 -12.43 -6.49 0.79
N LEU A 31 -11.93 -6.48 2.02
CA LEU A 31 -12.26 -7.52 2.98
C LEU A 31 -13.75 -7.49 3.36
N ALA A 32 -14.35 -6.31 3.34
CA ALA A 32 -15.78 -6.15 3.65
C ALA A 32 -16.68 -6.53 2.47
N GLY A 33 -16.10 -6.92 1.34
CA GLY A 33 -16.88 -7.30 0.17
C GLY A 33 -17.48 -6.14 -0.58
N LYS A 34 -16.98 -4.94 -0.37
CA LYS A 34 -17.45 -3.76 -1.09
C LYS A 34 -16.92 -3.79 -2.52
N ASN A 35 -17.66 -3.14 -3.40
CA ASN A 35 -17.24 -3.02 -4.79
C ASN A 35 -16.19 -1.91 -4.90
N VAL A 36 -14.95 -2.30 -5.19
CA VAL A 36 -13.85 -1.34 -5.35
C VAL A 36 -13.51 -1.18 -6.83
N SER A 37 -12.99 -0.02 -7.19
CA SER A 37 -12.66 0.27 -8.58
C SER A 37 -11.52 -0.61 -9.07
N HIS A 38 -11.37 -0.70 -10.40
CA HIS A 38 -10.28 -1.43 -11.01
C HIS A 38 -8.93 -0.87 -10.58
N GLU A 39 -8.81 0.45 -10.56
CA GLU A 39 -7.59 1.13 -10.12
C GLU A 39 -7.25 0.81 -8.67
N ALA A 40 -8.26 0.75 -7.81
CA ALA A 40 -8.06 0.41 -6.41
C ALA A 40 -7.58 -1.03 -6.25
N ARG A 41 -8.18 -1.96 -7.00
CA ARG A 41 -7.77 -3.37 -6.96
C ARG A 41 -6.33 -3.54 -7.41
N PHE A 42 -5.95 -2.87 -8.49
CA PHE A 42 -4.59 -2.93 -8.98
C PHE A 42 -3.62 -2.37 -7.94
N ALA A 43 -3.93 -1.21 -7.38
CA ALA A 43 -3.06 -0.57 -6.38
C ALA A 43 -2.84 -1.49 -5.19
N LEU A 44 -3.92 -2.08 -4.67
CA LEU A 44 -3.82 -2.96 -3.52
C LEU A 44 -3.04 -4.22 -3.85
N ALA A 45 -3.37 -4.88 -4.96
CA ALA A 45 -2.68 -6.13 -5.34
C ALA A 45 -1.19 -5.90 -5.55
N ALA A 46 -0.83 -4.85 -6.28
CA ALA A 46 0.58 -4.54 -6.53
C ALA A 46 1.31 -4.21 -5.23
N PHE A 47 0.66 -3.46 -4.34
CA PHE A 47 1.25 -3.13 -3.05
C PHE A 47 1.49 -4.39 -2.20
N LEU A 48 0.49 -5.25 -2.08
CA LEU A 48 0.60 -6.45 -1.26
C LEU A 48 1.67 -7.40 -1.78
N LEU A 49 1.76 -7.54 -3.10
CA LEU A 49 2.82 -8.38 -3.70
C LEU A 49 4.20 -7.80 -3.42
N LYS A 50 4.34 -6.48 -3.47
CA LYS A 50 5.65 -5.83 -3.24
C LYS A 50 6.12 -5.96 -1.79
N ILE A 51 5.21 -5.98 -0.83
CA ILE A 51 5.61 -6.16 0.56
C ILE A 51 5.82 -7.64 0.92
N GLY A 52 5.60 -8.55 -0.04
CA GLY A 52 5.96 -9.96 0.13
C GLY A 52 4.80 -10.92 0.34
N MET A 53 3.57 -10.48 0.15
CA MET A 53 2.42 -11.36 0.24
C MET A 53 2.41 -12.29 -0.97
N ASP A 54 2.09 -13.56 -0.79
CA ASP A 54 2.04 -14.48 -1.92
C ASP A 54 0.73 -14.35 -2.69
N ILE A 55 0.70 -14.96 -3.89
CA ILE A 55 -0.44 -14.83 -4.80
C ILE A 55 -1.74 -15.31 -4.17
N LYS A 56 -1.71 -16.43 -3.45
CA LYS A 56 -2.91 -16.97 -2.82
C LYS A 56 -3.46 -16.05 -1.75
N GLU A 57 -2.57 -15.46 -0.97
CA GLU A 57 -2.98 -14.53 0.07
C GLU A 57 -3.58 -13.26 -0.53
N VAL A 58 -2.99 -12.76 -1.61
CA VAL A 58 -3.52 -11.59 -2.30
C VAL A 58 -4.92 -11.89 -2.86
N MET A 59 -5.09 -13.05 -3.49
CA MET A 59 -6.39 -13.45 -4.00
C MET A 59 -7.43 -13.55 -2.89
N GLY A 60 -7.01 -14.02 -1.71
CA GLY A 60 -7.89 -14.14 -0.56
C GLY A 60 -8.50 -12.82 -0.13
N VAL A 61 -7.77 -11.72 -0.31
CA VAL A 61 -8.27 -10.39 0.03
C VAL A 61 -9.48 -10.02 -0.83
N PHE A 62 -9.52 -10.47 -2.08
CA PHE A 62 -10.58 -10.11 -3.02
C PHE A 62 -11.71 -11.15 -3.09
N ARG A 63 -11.61 -12.22 -2.32
CA ARG A 63 -12.54 -13.36 -2.45
C ARG A 63 -13.99 -12.99 -2.16
N THR A 64 -14.23 -12.00 -1.32
CA THR A 64 -15.57 -11.57 -0.97
C THR A 64 -16.13 -10.50 -1.90
N ALA A 65 -15.38 -10.10 -2.92
CA ALA A 65 -15.86 -9.10 -3.87
C ALA A 65 -17.11 -9.60 -4.59
N PRO A 66 -18.08 -8.71 -4.86
CA PRO A 66 -19.35 -9.12 -5.50
C PRO A 66 -19.16 -9.80 -6.87
N ASP A 67 -18.13 -9.41 -7.61
CA ASP A 67 -17.85 -9.91 -8.94
C ASP A 67 -16.64 -10.84 -8.98
N PHE A 68 -16.32 -11.48 -7.87
CA PHE A 68 -15.15 -12.34 -7.80
C PHE A 68 -15.32 -13.58 -8.68
N VAL A 69 -14.35 -13.80 -9.57
CA VAL A 69 -14.23 -15.03 -10.35
C VAL A 69 -12.81 -15.52 -10.14
N GLN A 70 -12.66 -16.67 -9.50
CA GLN A 70 -11.36 -17.15 -9.05
C GLN A 70 -10.33 -17.27 -10.17
N THR A 71 -10.71 -17.85 -11.30
CA THR A 71 -9.76 -18.04 -12.41
C THR A 71 -9.29 -16.70 -12.98
N LEU A 72 -10.20 -15.75 -13.11
CA LEU A 72 -9.85 -14.42 -13.62
C LEU A 72 -9.00 -13.65 -12.61
N ALA A 73 -9.37 -13.72 -11.34
CA ALA A 73 -8.60 -13.07 -10.29
C ALA A 73 -7.19 -13.64 -10.23
N GLU A 74 -7.05 -14.96 -10.32
CA GLU A 74 -5.75 -15.60 -10.32
C GLU A 74 -4.92 -15.16 -11.52
N TYR A 75 -5.52 -15.10 -12.70
CA TYR A 75 -4.82 -14.63 -13.89
C TYR A 75 -4.30 -13.21 -13.71
N GLN A 76 -5.15 -12.32 -13.20
CA GLN A 76 -4.78 -10.92 -13.00
C GLN A 76 -3.67 -10.77 -11.98
N VAL A 77 -3.76 -11.47 -10.85
CA VAL A 77 -2.75 -11.38 -9.80
C VAL A 77 -1.42 -11.97 -10.30
N ARG A 78 -1.47 -13.09 -11.04
CA ARG A 78 -0.25 -13.67 -11.59
C ARG A 78 0.40 -12.74 -12.60
N HIS A 79 -0.41 -12.05 -13.41
CA HIS A 79 0.12 -11.10 -14.37
C HIS A 79 0.84 -9.94 -13.66
N ILE A 80 0.24 -9.38 -12.62
CA ILE A 80 0.87 -8.32 -11.84
C ILE A 80 2.14 -8.84 -11.19
N SER A 81 2.09 -10.05 -10.64
CA SER A 81 3.23 -10.66 -9.96
C SER A 81 4.39 -10.92 -10.91
N SER A 82 4.13 -11.42 -12.11
CA SER A 82 5.19 -11.70 -13.07
C SER A 82 5.92 -10.45 -13.50
N LYS A 83 5.21 -9.35 -13.63
CA LYS A 83 5.82 -8.06 -13.92
C LYS A 83 6.59 -7.54 -12.72
N SER A 84 6.08 -7.78 -11.51
CA SER A 84 6.72 -7.30 -10.28
C SER A 84 7.95 -8.08 -9.90
N ALA A 85 8.07 -9.33 -10.30
CA ALA A 85 9.18 -10.19 -9.91
C ALA A 85 10.52 -9.68 -10.44
N GLY A 86 10.52 -9.16 -11.66
CA GLY A 86 11.72 -8.53 -12.21
C GLY A 86 11.68 -7.07 -11.90
N GLU A 87 11.04 -6.35 -12.77
CA GLU A 87 10.89 -4.93 -12.64
C GLU A 87 9.47 -4.49 -12.66
N GLY A 88 8.60 -5.43 -12.73
CA GLY A 88 7.23 -5.37 -13.00
C GLY A 88 6.41 -4.20 -12.52
N TYR A 89 5.15 -4.46 -12.27
CA TYR A 89 4.25 -3.42 -11.81
C TYR A 89 4.55 -3.05 -10.36
N THR A 90 4.89 -1.79 -10.14
CA THR A 90 4.90 -1.25 -8.79
C THR A 90 3.53 -0.65 -8.49
N PRO A 91 3.14 -0.57 -7.23
CA PRO A 91 1.93 0.16 -6.91
C PRO A 91 2.09 1.63 -7.30
N PRO A 92 0.97 2.32 -7.61
CA PRO A 92 1.05 3.72 -8.00
C PRO A 92 1.57 4.60 -6.87
N GLY A 93 2.25 5.68 -7.25
CA GLY A 93 2.71 6.68 -6.29
C GLY A 93 1.57 7.54 -5.77
N CYS A 94 1.87 8.39 -4.79
CA CYS A 94 0.85 9.20 -4.14
C CYS A 94 0.09 10.10 -5.11
N ARG A 95 0.79 10.71 -6.06
CA ARG A 95 0.14 11.58 -7.03
C ARG A 95 -0.93 10.84 -7.84
N LYS A 96 -0.61 9.63 -8.28
CA LYS A 96 -1.57 8.83 -9.04
C LYS A 96 -2.74 8.36 -8.17
N MET A 97 -2.46 8.00 -6.94
CA MET A 97 -3.54 7.67 -6.00
C MET A 97 -4.49 8.85 -5.81
N GLN A 98 -3.94 10.05 -5.69
CA GLN A 98 -4.76 11.27 -5.59
C GLN A 98 -5.58 11.46 -6.85
N GLY A 99 -4.97 11.29 -8.02
CA GLY A 99 -5.65 11.45 -9.30
C GLY A 99 -6.79 10.46 -9.51
N ASN A 100 -6.68 9.28 -8.93
CA ASN A 100 -7.72 8.25 -9.00
C ASN A 100 -8.71 8.33 -7.84
N SER A 101 -8.67 9.39 -7.05
CA SER A 101 -9.54 9.60 -5.88
C SER A 101 -9.39 8.49 -4.84
N LEU A 102 -8.19 7.96 -4.70
CA LEU A 102 -7.91 6.86 -3.76
C LEU A 102 -7.15 7.31 -2.52
N CYS A 103 -6.84 8.59 -2.39
CA CYS A 103 -6.07 9.11 -1.26
C CYS A 103 -6.99 9.82 -0.26
N PRO A 104 -7.31 9.19 0.90
CA PRO A 104 -8.19 9.82 1.88
C PRO A 104 -7.64 11.13 2.43
N VAL A 105 -6.32 11.25 2.53
CA VAL A 105 -5.69 12.47 3.02
C VAL A 105 -5.93 13.62 2.04
N TYR A 106 -5.74 13.37 0.77
CA TYR A 106 -5.97 14.37 -0.27
C TYR A 106 -7.44 14.78 -0.35
N LEU A 107 -8.34 13.82 -0.13
CA LEU A 107 -9.78 14.08 -0.15
C LEU A 107 -10.28 14.73 1.14
N GLY A 108 -9.41 14.89 2.13
CA GLY A 108 -9.80 15.52 3.38
C GLY A 108 -10.58 14.61 4.33
N GLU A 109 -10.55 13.31 4.10
CA GLU A 109 -11.30 12.34 4.91
C GLU A 109 -10.50 11.80 6.08
N PHE A 110 -9.18 11.94 6.02
CA PHE A 110 -8.29 11.42 7.03
C PHE A 110 -7.00 12.21 6.99
N PHE A 111 -6.28 12.28 8.10
CA PHE A 111 -5.00 12.97 8.13
C PHE A 111 -3.92 12.11 8.78
N ASP A 112 -2.79 12.00 8.10
CA ASP A 112 -1.58 11.41 8.67
C ASP A 112 -0.40 12.26 8.20
N PRO A 113 0.36 12.87 9.13
CA PRO A 113 1.47 13.77 8.73
C PRO A 113 2.52 13.09 7.87
N LEU A 114 2.70 11.77 8.02
CA LEU A 114 3.68 11.04 7.23
C LEU A 114 3.34 11.08 5.74
N CYS A 115 2.05 11.16 5.40
CA CYS A 115 1.63 11.27 4.01
C CYS A 115 2.11 12.54 3.33
N GLU A 116 2.38 13.58 4.09
CA GLU A 116 2.95 14.81 3.54
C GLU A 116 4.45 14.71 3.29
N TYR A 117 5.10 13.76 3.94
CA TYR A 117 6.53 13.57 3.84
C TYR A 117 6.90 12.63 2.71
N VAL A 118 6.13 11.56 2.51
CA VAL A 118 6.43 10.54 1.50
C VAL A 118 5.72 10.85 0.19
N LEU A 119 6.24 10.26 -0.89
CA LEU A 119 5.70 10.43 -2.25
C LEU A 119 5.19 9.12 -2.83
N HIS A 120 5.20 8.05 -2.03
CA HIS A 120 4.83 6.73 -2.52
C HIS A 120 4.29 5.89 -1.36
N PRO A 121 3.23 5.08 -1.60
CA PRO A 121 2.70 4.20 -0.55
C PRO A 121 3.72 3.25 0.05
N LEU A 122 4.65 2.72 -0.76
CA LEU A 122 5.70 1.85 -0.24
C LEU A 122 6.65 2.59 0.70
N ALA A 123 6.94 3.85 0.41
CA ALA A 123 7.78 4.66 1.30
C ALA A 123 7.08 4.88 2.63
N PHE A 124 5.76 5.10 2.61
CA PHE A 124 4.99 5.20 3.85
C PHE A 124 5.11 3.90 4.65
N TYR A 125 4.88 2.77 3.98
CA TYR A 125 4.91 1.47 4.64
C TYR A 125 6.26 1.20 5.31
N GLU A 126 7.34 1.42 4.57
CA GLU A 126 8.69 1.19 5.10
C GLU A 126 8.98 2.09 6.29
N THR A 127 8.60 3.35 6.20
CA THR A 127 8.85 4.33 7.27
C THR A 127 8.03 4.01 8.51
N ARG A 128 6.74 3.75 8.33
CA ARG A 128 5.88 3.44 9.47
C ARG A 128 6.26 2.11 10.12
N ALA A 129 6.64 1.11 9.31
CA ALA A 129 7.09 -0.16 9.84
C ALA A 129 8.36 0.02 10.67
N TRP A 130 9.27 0.89 10.21
CA TRP A 130 10.46 1.22 10.98
C TRP A 130 10.09 1.89 12.31
N GLU A 131 9.19 2.88 12.27
CA GLU A 131 8.74 3.53 13.49
C GLU A 131 8.18 2.54 14.50
N LEU A 132 7.33 1.64 14.01
CA LEU A 132 6.71 0.65 14.88
C LEU A 132 7.74 -0.32 15.45
N SER A 133 8.71 -0.74 14.64
CA SER A 133 9.73 -1.68 15.09
C SER A 133 10.67 -1.06 16.13
N LYS A 134 10.85 0.25 16.08
CA LYS A 134 11.74 0.96 17.01
C LYS A 134 10.99 1.57 18.19
N GLY A 135 9.67 1.44 18.21
CA GLY A 135 8.86 2.04 19.28
C GLY A 135 8.87 3.55 19.25
N VAL A 136 8.99 4.14 18.06
CA VAL A 136 8.97 5.59 17.92
C VAL A 136 7.53 6.06 18.09
N LEU A 137 7.26 6.79 19.17
CA LEU A 137 5.92 7.28 19.48
C LEU A 137 5.69 8.68 18.95
N ASP A 138 6.73 9.48 18.86
CA ASP A 138 6.64 10.82 18.30
C ASP A 138 6.89 10.76 16.80
N HIS A 139 5.84 10.92 16.03
CA HIS A 139 5.89 10.85 14.58
C HIS A 139 6.25 12.18 13.93
N GLY A 140 6.73 13.14 14.71
CA GLY A 140 7.06 14.48 14.19
C GLY A 140 8.45 14.63 13.62
N TRP A 141 9.31 13.60 13.73
CA TRP A 141 10.72 13.72 13.34
C TRP A 141 10.89 14.07 11.86
N TYR A 142 10.00 13.63 11.00
CA TYR A 142 10.11 13.89 9.57
C TYR A 142 9.64 15.30 9.18
N LEU A 143 8.95 15.99 10.05
CA LEU A 143 8.45 17.34 9.74
C LEU A 143 9.59 18.32 9.52
N LYS A 144 10.68 18.16 10.24
CA LYS A 144 11.87 19.00 10.04
C LYS A 144 12.46 18.80 8.67
N LYS A 145 12.52 17.55 8.20
CA LYS A 145 13.04 17.24 6.87
C LYS A 145 12.10 17.76 5.79
N LYS A 146 10.80 17.68 6.02
CA LYS A 146 9.83 18.22 5.07
C LYS A 146 10.03 19.73 4.88
N ARG A 147 10.24 20.47 5.95
CA ARG A 147 10.48 21.91 5.85
C ARG A 147 11.71 22.22 5.03
N LYS A 148 12.79 21.46 5.21
CA LYS A 148 13.99 21.64 4.41
C LYS A 148 13.72 21.40 2.92
N ARG A 149 12.97 20.33 2.62
CA ARG A 149 12.62 20.01 1.22
C ARG A 149 11.79 21.12 0.58
N GLN A 150 10.86 21.69 1.34
CA GLN A 150 10.03 22.77 0.82
C GLN A 150 10.82 24.03 0.52
N SER A 151 11.88 24.29 1.27
CA SER A 151 12.68 25.49 1.06
C SER A 151 13.45 25.46 -0.26
N PHE A 152 13.52 24.31 -0.92
CA PHE A 152 14.19 24.18 -2.22
C PHE A 152 13.25 24.28 -3.40
N LYS A 153 11.99 24.51 -3.16
CA LYS A 153 11.01 24.63 -4.27
C LYS A 153 10.96 26.05 -4.83
#